data_c49281929340e30154f9350d174bdf35
#
_entry.id   c49281929340e30154f9350d174bdf35
#
_cell.length_a   1.000
_cell.length_b   1.000
_cell.length_c   1.000
_cell.angle_alpha   90.00
_cell.angle_beta   90.00
_cell.angle_gamma   90.00
#
_symmetry.space_group_name_H-M   'P 1'
#
loop_
_entity.id
_entity.type
_entity.pdbx_description
1 polymer ?
#
loop_
_entity_poly.entity_id
_entity_poly.type
_entity_poly.pdbx_seq_one_letter_code
_entity_poly.pdbx_strand_id
1 'polypeptide(L)'
;MRRREALKECLGVLLLPVLGGALLPSDARADVWDDQRPGRRYDERGRYEGRVDDNGRQYDQMGRYQDRMDDSGRQYDSAGRYQGRVDQNGRHYDASGRYQGRMDDSGRIYDSSGRYQGRIDENGRRYDASGRYQGSVR
;
A
#
# COMPACT_ATOMS: atom_id res chain seq x y z
N MET A 1 4.22 14.79 18.21
CA MET A 1 4.53 13.48 18.77
C MET A 1 3.51 12.41 18.41
N ARG A 2 2.24 12.68 18.47
CA ARG A 2 1.17 11.70 18.14
C ARG A 2 1.08 11.30 16.66
N ARG A 3 1.55 12.12 15.74
CA ARG A 3 1.57 11.81 14.29
C ARG A 3 2.56 10.72 13.90
N ARG A 4 3.65 10.55 14.63
CA ARG A 4 4.67 9.52 14.35
C ARG A 4 4.29 8.14 14.88
N GLU A 5 3.50 8.08 15.93
CA GLU A 5 3.01 6.82 16.48
C GLU A 5 1.83 6.29 15.69
N ALA A 6 0.94 7.15 15.21
CA ALA A 6 -0.15 6.78 14.32
C ALA A 6 0.36 6.20 12.98
N LEU A 7 1.50 6.69 12.48
CA LEU A 7 2.17 6.14 11.29
C LEU A 7 2.80 4.77 11.55
N LYS A 8 3.27 4.50 12.77
CA LYS A 8 3.81 3.19 13.13
C LYS A 8 2.72 2.13 13.28
N GLU A 9 1.56 2.51 13.78
CA GLU A 9 0.41 1.62 13.85
C GLU A 9 -0.24 1.39 12.48
N CYS A 10 -0.15 2.36 11.58
CA CYS A 10 -0.62 2.21 10.22
C CYS A 10 0.26 1.29 9.35
N LEU A 11 1.56 1.15 9.64
CA LEU A 11 2.47 0.28 8.89
C LEU A 11 2.23 -1.21 9.13
N GLY A 12 1.61 -1.58 10.24
CA GLY A 12 1.21 -2.96 10.54
C GLY A 12 -0.22 -3.30 10.13
N VAL A 13 -1.01 -2.32 9.69
CA VAL A 13 -2.45 -2.46 9.46
C VAL A 13 -2.86 -1.73 8.19
N LEU A 14 -1.96 -1.62 7.25
CA LEU A 14 -2.06 -0.70 6.11
C LEU A 14 -2.99 -1.13 5.01
N LEU A 15 -3.64 -2.25 5.20
CA LEU A 15 -4.86 -2.61 4.49
C LEU A 15 -6.07 -2.42 5.38
N LEU A 16 -5.97 -1.50 6.34
CA LEU A 16 -7.20 -1.05 6.96
C LEU A 16 -8.13 -0.60 5.87
N PRO A 17 -9.34 -1.17 5.86
CA PRO A 17 -10.37 -0.67 5.00
C PRO A 17 -10.37 0.83 5.19
N VAL A 18 -10.39 1.55 4.11
CA VAL A 18 -10.76 2.96 4.14
C VAL A 18 -12.19 2.98 4.67
N LEU A 19 -12.30 2.88 5.98
CA LEU A 19 -13.55 3.05 6.68
C LEU A 19 -13.98 4.48 6.45
N GLY A 20 -14.94 4.62 5.55
CA GLY A 20 -15.76 5.78 5.36
C GLY A 20 -15.04 7.12 5.47
N GLY A 21 -14.52 7.66 4.36
CA GLY A 21 -14.24 9.07 4.22
C GLY A 21 -13.13 9.68 5.09
N ALA A 22 -12.45 8.91 5.89
CA ALA A 22 -11.27 9.38 6.58
C ALA A 22 -10.17 9.62 5.54
N LEU A 23 -9.75 10.86 5.42
CA LEU A 23 -8.57 11.26 4.66
C LEU A 23 -7.37 10.55 5.26
N LEU A 24 -7.01 9.40 4.71
CA LEU A 24 -5.70 8.83 4.98
C LEU A 24 -4.67 9.88 4.58
N PRO A 25 -3.65 10.12 5.40
CA PRO A 25 -2.55 10.97 5.00
C PRO A 25 -2.02 10.47 3.65
N SER A 26 -1.62 11.39 2.78
CA SER A 26 -1.13 11.09 1.43
C SER A 26 -0.06 10.00 1.40
N ASP A 27 0.71 9.91 2.46
CA ASP A 27 1.80 8.95 2.62
C ASP A 27 1.33 7.50 2.80
N ALA A 28 0.21 7.29 3.50
CA ALA A 28 -0.36 5.96 3.71
C ALA A 28 -1.00 5.37 2.44
N ARG A 29 -1.33 6.22 1.46
CA ARG A 29 -1.95 5.77 0.21
C ARG A 29 -0.95 5.20 -0.79
N ALA A 30 0.27 5.74 -0.82
CA ALA A 30 1.34 5.22 -1.67
C ALA A 30 1.73 3.79 -1.27
N ASP A 31 1.66 3.48 0.03
CA ASP A 31 2.04 2.16 0.54
C ASP A 31 1.07 1.04 0.15
N VAL A 32 -0.21 1.35 -0.02
CA VAL A 32 -1.23 0.37 -0.45
C VAL A 32 -0.97 -0.17 -1.86
N TRP A 33 -0.37 0.65 -2.73
CA TRP A 33 -0.15 0.31 -4.14
C TRP A 33 1.10 -0.54 -4.37
N ASP A 34 2.04 -0.48 -3.45
CA ASP A 34 3.32 -1.18 -3.55
C ASP A 34 3.28 -2.63 -3.03
N ASP A 35 2.18 -3.01 -2.41
CA ASP A 35 2.00 -4.31 -1.78
C ASP A 35 1.97 -5.51 -2.74
N GLN A 36 1.99 -5.23 -4.03
CA GLN A 36 1.91 -6.26 -5.06
C GLN A 36 3.25 -6.83 -5.50
N ARG A 37 4.35 -6.15 -5.18
CA ARG A 37 5.69 -6.59 -5.60
C ARG A 37 6.34 -7.44 -4.51
N PRO A 38 6.75 -8.69 -4.83
CA PRO A 38 7.59 -9.44 -3.92
C PRO A 38 8.88 -8.67 -3.62
N GLY A 39 9.30 -8.67 -2.37
CA GLY A 39 10.52 -7.98 -1.98
C GLY A 39 10.52 -7.49 -0.54
N ARG A 40 11.63 -6.88 -0.18
CA ARG A 40 11.82 -6.24 1.13
C ARG A 40 11.49 -4.76 1.03
N ARG A 41 10.77 -4.26 2.02
CA ARG A 41 10.39 -2.85 2.11
C ARG A 41 11.31 -2.09 3.03
N TYR A 42 11.63 -0.86 2.63
CA TYR A 42 12.47 0.06 3.38
C TYR A 42 11.82 1.44 3.40
N ASP A 43 11.91 2.13 4.54
CA ASP A 43 11.44 3.50 4.69
C ASP A 43 12.36 4.52 3.98
N GLU A 44 12.01 5.80 4.05
CA GLU A 44 12.78 6.91 3.49
C GLU A 44 14.21 7.01 4.03
N ARG A 45 14.46 6.43 5.22
CA ARG A 45 15.76 6.41 5.90
C ARG A 45 16.52 5.10 5.66
N GLY A 46 15.97 4.21 4.83
CA GLY A 46 16.56 2.91 4.53
C GLY A 46 16.41 1.86 5.64
N ARG A 47 15.50 2.06 6.61
CA ARG A 47 15.23 1.08 7.65
C ARG A 47 14.25 0.03 7.14
N TYR A 48 14.50 -1.22 7.50
CA TYR A 48 13.63 -2.35 7.13
C TYR A 48 12.25 -2.22 7.78
N GLU A 49 11.20 -2.31 6.98
CA GLU A 49 9.80 -2.24 7.42
C GLU A 49 9.07 -3.58 7.33
N GLY A 50 9.53 -4.48 6.46
CA GLY A 50 8.89 -5.76 6.28
C GLY A 50 9.15 -6.34 4.90
N ARG A 51 8.40 -7.37 4.54
CA ARG A 51 8.55 -8.05 3.24
C ARG A 51 7.21 -8.50 2.67
N VAL A 52 7.17 -8.65 1.36
CA VAL A 52 6.13 -9.37 0.63
C VAL A 52 6.76 -10.62 0.02
N ASP A 53 6.14 -11.78 0.18
CA ASP A 53 6.60 -13.02 -0.45
C ASP A 53 6.00 -13.20 -1.85
N ASP A 54 6.47 -14.23 -2.58
CA ASP A 54 6.03 -14.54 -3.94
C ASP A 54 4.54 -14.95 -4.01
N ASN A 55 3.92 -15.27 -2.88
CA ASN A 55 2.50 -15.59 -2.77
C ASN A 55 1.63 -14.36 -2.38
N GLY A 56 2.20 -13.17 -2.42
CA GLY A 56 1.52 -11.93 -2.06
C GLY A 56 1.22 -11.78 -0.56
N ARG A 57 1.89 -12.56 0.31
CA ARG A 57 1.76 -12.44 1.76
C ARG A 57 2.69 -11.37 2.28
N GLN A 58 2.17 -10.54 3.15
CA GLN A 58 2.92 -9.46 3.77
C GLN A 58 3.27 -9.78 5.21
N TYR A 59 4.48 -9.42 5.58
CA TYR A 59 5.03 -9.58 6.91
C TYR A 59 5.64 -8.27 7.40
N ASP A 60 5.46 -7.96 8.67
CA ASP A 60 6.07 -6.78 9.28
C ASP A 60 7.58 -6.96 9.52
N GLN A 61 8.21 -5.93 10.09
CA GLN A 61 9.65 -5.95 10.42
C GLN A 61 10.04 -7.06 11.40
N MET A 62 9.09 -7.58 12.19
CA MET A 62 9.29 -8.69 13.14
C MET A 62 8.98 -10.05 12.54
N GLY A 63 8.58 -10.08 11.25
CA GLY A 63 8.21 -11.31 10.55
C GLY A 63 6.80 -11.81 10.87
N ARG A 64 5.94 -11.00 11.48
CA ARG A 64 4.55 -11.37 11.75
C ARG A 64 3.69 -11.17 10.51
N TYR A 65 2.83 -12.15 10.25
CA TYR A 65 1.88 -12.08 9.14
C TYR A 65 0.89 -10.93 9.31
N GLN A 66 0.74 -10.12 8.28
CA GLN A 66 -0.16 -8.95 8.27
C GLN A 66 -1.38 -9.18 7.39
N ASP A 67 -1.15 -9.57 6.16
CA ASP A 67 -2.19 -9.72 5.16
C ASP A 67 -1.67 -10.47 3.92
N ARG A 68 -2.56 -10.66 2.96
CA ARG A 68 -2.20 -11.23 1.65
C ARG A 68 -3.03 -10.66 0.52
N MET A 69 -2.46 -10.67 -0.66
CA MET A 69 -3.19 -10.54 -1.92
C MET A 69 -3.11 -11.85 -2.70
N ASP A 70 -4.24 -12.32 -3.24
CA ASP A 70 -4.27 -13.49 -4.10
C ASP A 70 -4.01 -13.13 -5.58
N ASP A 71 -3.84 -14.15 -6.42
CA ASP A 71 -3.57 -13.99 -7.86
C ASP A 71 -4.70 -13.27 -8.63
N SER A 72 -5.89 -13.20 -8.02
CA SER A 72 -7.04 -12.46 -8.57
C SER A 72 -7.04 -10.99 -8.14
N GLY A 73 -6.03 -10.54 -7.41
CA GLY A 73 -5.93 -9.20 -6.87
C GLY A 73 -6.82 -8.92 -5.66
N ARG A 74 -7.37 -9.96 -5.03
CA ARG A 74 -8.17 -9.81 -3.81
C ARG A 74 -7.27 -9.72 -2.59
N GLN A 75 -7.60 -8.79 -1.71
CA GLN A 75 -6.85 -8.52 -0.49
C GLN A 75 -7.59 -9.04 0.74
N TYR A 76 -6.85 -9.65 1.67
CA TYR A 76 -7.36 -10.22 2.91
C TYR A 76 -6.46 -9.83 4.07
N ASP A 77 -7.05 -9.47 5.21
CA ASP A 77 -6.30 -9.16 6.42
C ASP A 77 -5.70 -10.42 7.10
N SER A 78 -5.00 -10.21 8.21
CA SER A 78 -4.39 -11.31 8.99
C SER A 78 -5.39 -12.31 9.54
N ALA A 79 -6.66 -11.92 9.70
CA ALA A 79 -7.76 -12.78 10.12
C ALA A 79 -8.48 -13.46 8.93
N GLY A 80 -8.03 -13.23 7.69
CA GLY A 80 -8.63 -13.78 6.48
C GLY A 80 -9.89 -13.05 6.00
N ARG A 81 -10.18 -11.86 6.53
CA ARG A 81 -11.34 -11.06 6.11
C ARG A 81 -11.03 -10.30 4.84
N TYR A 82 -11.99 -10.29 3.92
CA TYR A 82 -11.88 -9.56 2.66
C TYR A 82 -11.78 -8.05 2.88
N GLN A 83 -10.78 -7.42 2.29
CA GLN A 83 -10.50 -6.00 2.42
C GLN A 83 -10.76 -5.21 1.13
N GLY A 84 -10.77 -5.87 0.00
CA GLY A 84 -10.95 -5.24 -1.29
C GLY A 84 -10.22 -5.96 -2.41
N ARG A 85 -10.11 -5.29 -3.55
CA ARG A 85 -9.43 -5.87 -4.71
C ARG A 85 -8.74 -4.82 -5.57
N VAL A 86 -7.75 -5.28 -6.31
CA VAL A 86 -7.13 -4.55 -7.42
C VAL A 86 -7.49 -5.27 -8.71
N ASP A 87 -7.98 -4.56 -9.70
CA ASP A 87 -8.27 -5.15 -11.01
C ASP A 87 -7.04 -5.13 -11.94
N GLN A 88 -7.17 -5.76 -13.10
CA GLN A 88 -6.09 -5.84 -14.12
C GLN A 88 -5.66 -4.48 -14.68
N ASN A 89 -6.48 -3.43 -14.50
CA ASN A 89 -6.19 -2.08 -14.92
C ASN A 89 -5.55 -1.23 -13.79
N GLY A 90 -5.14 -1.87 -12.69
CA GLY A 90 -4.57 -1.19 -11.53
C GLY A 90 -5.56 -0.37 -10.72
N ARG A 91 -6.87 -0.62 -10.87
CA ARG A 91 -7.91 0.06 -10.09
C ARG A 91 -8.15 -0.66 -8.78
N HIS A 92 -8.17 0.12 -7.71
CA HIS A 92 -8.43 -0.37 -6.36
C HIS A 92 -9.88 -0.14 -5.96
N TYR A 93 -10.45 -1.15 -5.30
CA TYR A 93 -11.80 -1.13 -4.73
C TYR A 93 -11.75 -1.63 -3.29
N ASP A 94 -12.51 -1.00 -2.41
CA ASP A 94 -12.63 -1.44 -1.02
C ASP A 94 -13.51 -2.71 -0.89
N ALA A 95 -13.68 -3.18 0.35
CA ALA A 95 -14.50 -4.35 0.65
C ALA A 95 -15.98 -4.20 0.25
N SER A 96 -16.46 -2.96 0.14
CA SER A 96 -17.82 -2.62 -0.31
C SER A 96 -17.92 -2.44 -1.83
N GLY A 97 -16.81 -2.59 -2.56
CA GLY A 97 -16.75 -2.40 -4.01
C GLY A 97 -16.64 -0.94 -4.45
N ARG A 98 -16.37 -0.01 -3.54
CA ARG A 98 -16.19 1.41 -3.89
C ARG A 98 -14.80 1.65 -4.47
N TYR A 99 -14.76 2.44 -5.53
CA TYR A 99 -13.50 2.85 -6.17
C TYR A 99 -12.66 3.72 -5.24
N GLN A 100 -11.41 3.36 -5.05
CA GLN A 100 -10.46 4.04 -4.16
C GLN A 100 -9.37 4.80 -4.92
N GLY A 101 -9.14 4.45 -6.18
CA GLY A 101 -8.12 5.06 -7.00
C GLY A 101 -7.45 4.05 -7.92
N ARG A 102 -6.38 4.46 -8.58
CA ARG A 102 -5.66 3.59 -9.52
C ARG A 102 -4.17 3.87 -9.57
N MET A 103 -3.43 2.87 -9.96
CA MET A 103 -2.05 3.02 -10.42
C MET A 103 -2.02 2.75 -11.93
N ASP A 104 -1.38 3.62 -12.70
CA ASP A 104 -1.20 3.41 -14.14
C ASP A 104 0.06 2.55 -14.44
N ASP A 105 0.23 2.18 -15.72
CA ASP A 105 1.37 1.36 -16.16
C ASP A 105 2.73 2.04 -15.98
N SER A 106 2.74 3.36 -15.79
CA SER A 106 3.94 4.15 -15.49
C SER A 106 4.24 4.22 -13.99
N GLY A 107 3.48 3.51 -13.15
CA GLY A 107 3.61 3.54 -11.72
C GLY A 107 3.07 4.80 -11.05
N ARG A 108 2.31 5.65 -11.75
CA ARG A 108 1.67 6.84 -11.18
C ARG A 108 0.40 6.47 -10.46
N ILE A 109 0.21 7.05 -9.28
CA ILE A 109 -0.89 6.77 -8.37
C ILE A 109 -1.86 7.94 -8.34
N TYR A 110 -3.14 7.64 -8.46
CA TYR A 110 -4.23 8.62 -8.43
C TYR A 110 -5.29 8.18 -7.42
N ASP A 111 -5.86 9.14 -6.70
CA ASP A 111 -6.96 8.86 -5.78
C ASP A 111 -8.31 8.65 -6.50
N SER A 112 -9.38 8.41 -5.73
CA SER A 112 -10.72 8.21 -6.28
C SER A 112 -11.27 9.42 -7.04
N SER A 113 -10.73 10.61 -6.78
CA SER A 113 -11.07 11.87 -7.48
C SER A 113 -10.19 12.13 -8.70
N GLY A 114 -9.25 11.25 -9.01
CA GLY A 114 -8.30 11.40 -10.09
C GLY A 114 -7.12 12.33 -9.81
N ARG A 115 -6.91 12.73 -8.54
CA ARG A 115 -5.76 13.56 -8.16
C ARG A 115 -4.51 12.71 -8.05
N TYR A 116 -3.40 13.26 -8.54
CA TYR A 116 -2.09 12.63 -8.43
C TYR A 116 -1.62 12.55 -6.98
N GLN A 117 -1.22 11.36 -6.55
CA GLN A 117 -0.77 11.07 -5.19
C GLN A 117 0.72 10.76 -5.09
N GLY A 118 1.34 10.39 -6.19
CA GLY A 118 2.74 10.01 -6.20
C GLY A 118 3.04 8.97 -7.27
N ARG A 119 4.21 8.36 -7.18
CA ARG A 119 4.63 7.32 -8.13
C ARG A 119 5.57 6.31 -7.51
N ILE A 120 5.61 5.14 -8.11
CA ILE A 120 6.61 4.11 -7.86
C ILE A 120 7.40 3.96 -9.17
N ASP A 121 8.71 4.07 -9.12
CA ASP A 121 9.55 3.89 -10.30
C ASP A 121 9.86 2.41 -10.59
N GLU A 122 10.51 2.14 -11.71
CA GLU A 122 10.89 0.78 -12.13
C GLU A 122 11.82 0.08 -11.14
N ASN A 123 12.54 0.84 -10.33
CA ASN A 123 13.44 0.33 -9.29
C ASN A 123 12.73 0.11 -7.94
N GLY A 124 11.40 0.25 -7.90
CA GLY A 124 10.61 0.11 -6.70
C GLY A 124 10.73 1.28 -5.71
N ARG A 125 11.25 2.44 -6.14
CA ARG A 125 11.34 3.64 -5.30
C ARG A 125 10.01 4.38 -5.31
N ARG A 126 9.56 4.76 -4.14
CA ARG A 126 8.30 5.50 -3.94
C ARG A 126 8.56 6.98 -3.76
N TYR A 127 7.71 7.80 -4.38
CA TYR A 127 7.75 9.26 -4.29
C TYR A 127 6.32 9.77 -4.05
N ASP A 128 6.18 10.78 -3.19
CA ASP A 128 4.90 11.45 -2.96
C ASP A 128 4.51 12.38 -4.12
N ALA A 129 3.36 13.04 -4.00
CA ALA A 129 2.86 13.98 -5.01
C ALA A 129 3.78 15.19 -5.24
N SER A 130 4.63 15.52 -4.26
CA SER A 130 5.63 16.58 -4.33
C SER A 130 6.98 16.11 -4.91
N GLY A 131 7.10 14.81 -5.21
CA GLY A 131 8.33 14.22 -5.69
C GLY A 131 9.35 13.87 -4.61
N ARG A 132 8.97 13.88 -3.33
CA ARG A 132 9.85 13.48 -2.22
C ARG A 132 9.93 11.97 -2.14
N TYR A 133 11.13 11.47 -1.90
CA TYR A 133 11.37 10.04 -1.68
C TYR A 133 10.72 9.55 -0.38
N GLN A 134 10.00 8.45 -0.46
CA GLN A 134 9.25 7.85 0.66
C GLN A 134 9.77 6.47 1.07
N GLY A 135 10.62 5.87 0.27
CA GLY A 135 11.14 4.54 0.56
C GLY A 135 11.25 3.66 -0.69
N SER A 136 11.58 2.40 -0.50
CA SER A 136 11.74 1.47 -1.63
C SER A 136 11.36 0.04 -1.27
N VAL A 137 11.01 -0.72 -2.31
CA VAL A 137 10.92 -2.18 -2.31
C VAL A 137 12.09 -2.74 -3.12
N ARG A 138 12.80 -3.73 -2.56
CA ARG A 138 13.95 -4.39 -3.19
C ARG A 138 13.89 -5.90 -3.04
#